data_7bfa69e957e2370796856fa6b9ff99d3
#
_entry.id   7bfa69e957e2370796856fa6b9ff99d3
#
_cell.length_a   1.000
_cell.length_b   1.000
_cell.length_c   1.000
_cell.angle_alpha   90.00
_cell.angle_beta   90.00
_cell.angle_gamma   90.00
#
_symmetry.space_group_name_H-M   'P 1'
#
loop_
_entity.id
_entity.type
_entity.pdbx_description
1 polymer ?
#
loop_
_entity_poly.entity_id
_entity_poly.type
_entity_poly.pdbx_seq_one_letter_code
_entity_poly.pdbx_strand_id
1 'polypeptide(L)'
;MDKLLAQFNKQLSRHHISVREGVLVDASLVDTPHKSNGTITIEVADDREDNRSEAEKEAEEDYQKQVVRQRKGTDEEARWVYKQKRYHYGYKKHCLTNVQGIVQKVITTAANRSDTKEFIPLLQGANIPQGTAVLADKGYACGENRSYLQTHHLQDGIMHKAQRNRALTEEEKQRNKAISPIRSTIERTFGSIRRWFHGGRCRYRGLAKTHTQNILESIAFNLYRTPGIIMSSSLG
;
A
#
# COMPACT_ATOMS: atom_id res chain seq x y z
N MET A 1 9.03 13.09 8.47
CA MET A 1 8.43 13.36 7.13
C MET A 1 6.92 13.20 7.09
N ASP A 2 6.35 12.23 7.81
CA ASP A 2 4.89 12.01 7.85
C ASP A 2 4.10 13.26 8.27
N LYS A 3 4.60 13.99 9.27
CA LYS A 3 4.02 15.28 9.70
C LYS A 3 3.95 16.31 8.57
N LEU A 4 4.93 16.32 7.65
CA LEU A 4 4.94 17.24 6.52
C LEU A 4 3.81 16.93 5.52
N LEU A 5 3.63 15.65 5.16
CA LEU A 5 2.52 15.22 4.32
C LEU A 5 1.17 15.53 4.97
N ALA A 6 1.04 15.26 6.27
CA ALA A 6 -0.19 15.55 7.02
C ALA A 6 -0.51 17.04 7.05
N GLN A 7 0.49 17.91 7.30
CA GLN A 7 0.33 19.36 7.28
C GLN A 7 -0.05 19.87 5.89
N PHE A 8 0.59 19.34 4.86
CA PHE A 8 0.27 19.66 3.48
C PHE A 8 -1.20 19.30 3.15
N ASN A 9 -1.62 18.08 3.49
CA ASN A 9 -2.99 17.65 3.26
C ASN A 9 -4.01 18.46 4.09
N LYS A 10 -3.64 18.91 5.30
CA LYS A 10 -4.46 19.85 6.07
C LYS A 10 -4.66 21.18 5.36
N GLN A 11 -3.66 21.67 4.62
CA GLN A 11 -3.84 22.86 3.79
C GLN A 11 -4.77 22.59 2.60
N LEU A 12 -4.65 21.42 1.93
CA LEU A 12 -5.55 21.04 0.84
C LEU A 12 -7.01 20.96 1.28
N SER A 13 -7.29 20.56 2.52
CA SER A 13 -8.65 20.50 3.04
C SER A 13 -9.34 21.87 3.08
N ARG A 14 -8.59 22.97 3.18
CA ARG A 14 -9.12 24.35 3.07
C ARG A 14 -9.64 24.67 1.67
N HIS A 15 -9.18 23.93 0.68
CA HIS A 15 -9.65 24.00 -0.71
C HIS A 15 -10.64 22.88 -1.05
N HIS A 16 -11.32 22.34 -0.04
CA HIS A 16 -12.30 21.26 -0.16
C HIS A 16 -11.74 19.93 -0.70
N ILE A 17 -10.41 19.76 -0.75
CA ILE A 17 -9.74 18.50 -1.10
C ILE A 17 -9.49 17.72 0.16
N SER A 18 -10.43 16.86 0.53
CA SER A 18 -10.37 16.04 1.76
C SER A 18 -10.94 14.65 1.52
N VAL A 19 -10.85 13.79 2.53
CA VAL A 19 -11.53 12.49 2.52
C VAL A 19 -13.02 12.73 2.78
N ARG A 20 -13.87 12.56 1.76
CA ARG A 20 -15.33 12.73 1.88
C ARG A 20 -16.10 11.47 1.50
N GLU A 21 -15.77 10.86 0.36
CA GLU A 21 -16.57 9.79 -0.24
C GLU A 21 -15.96 8.40 0.01
N GLY A 22 -14.64 8.33 0.19
CA GLY A 22 -13.94 7.08 0.40
C GLY A 22 -12.43 7.23 0.37
N VAL A 23 -11.75 6.17 0.79
CA VAL A 23 -10.30 6.03 0.70
C VAL A 23 -9.94 4.74 0.00
N LEU A 24 -8.80 4.75 -0.67
CA LEU A 24 -8.25 3.65 -1.43
C LEU A 24 -6.93 3.22 -0.79
N VAL A 25 -6.75 1.92 -0.59
CA VAL A 25 -5.52 1.32 -0.08
C VAL A 25 -4.91 0.42 -1.13
N ASP A 26 -3.64 0.63 -1.43
CA ASP A 26 -2.86 -0.25 -2.31
C ASP A 26 -1.36 -0.09 -2.07
N ALA A 27 -0.55 -1.00 -2.64
CA ALA A 27 0.90 -1.03 -2.53
C ALA A 27 1.59 -1.09 -3.90
N SER A 28 2.71 -0.39 -4.00
CA SER A 28 3.55 -0.34 -5.19
C SER A 28 4.99 -0.69 -4.85
N LEU A 29 5.63 -1.50 -5.70
CA LEU A 29 7.05 -1.84 -5.58
C LEU A 29 7.92 -0.63 -5.91
N VAL A 30 9.03 -0.52 -5.18
CA VAL A 30 10.08 0.49 -5.35
C VAL A 30 11.42 -0.24 -5.39
N ASP A 31 11.95 -0.45 -6.60
CA ASP A 31 13.17 -1.22 -6.81
C ASP A 31 14.42 -0.42 -6.40
N THR A 32 15.37 -1.07 -5.73
CA THR A 32 16.68 -0.48 -5.47
C THR A 32 17.69 -0.89 -6.55
N PRO A 33 18.54 0.05 -7.02
CA PRO A 33 19.66 -0.29 -7.89
C PRO A 33 20.79 -1.03 -7.15
N HIS A 34 20.78 -0.99 -5.80
CA HIS A 34 21.80 -1.58 -4.93
C HIS A 34 21.46 -3.02 -4.56
N LYS A 35 21.35 -3.87 -5.58
CA LYS A 35 20.97 -5.29 -5.43
C LYS A 35 22.06 -6.08 -4.74
N SER A 36 21.65 -7.06 -3.96
CA SER A 36 22.53 -8.11 -3.48
C SER A 36 22.92 -9.03 -4.65
N ASN A 37 24.21 -9.16 -4.90
CA ASN A 37 24.75 -10.19 -5.80
C ASN A 37 25.13 -11.39 -4.96
N GLY A 38 24.27 -12.38 -4.77
CA GLY A 38 24.59 -13.57 -3.99
C GLY A 38 23.39 -14.44 -3.69
N THR A 39 23.66 -15.62 -3.14
CA THR A 39 22.66 -16.59 -2.72
C THR A 39 21.84 -16.01 -1.58
N ILE A 40 20.53 -16.04 -1.71
CA ILE A 40 19.60 -15.75 -0.63
C ILE A 40 19.61 -16.97 0.28
N THR A 41 19.99 -16.82 1.55
CA THR A 41 19.76 -17.83 2.56
C THR A 41 18.39 -17.54 3.20
N ILE A 42 17.48 -18.46 3.06
CA ILE A 42 16.17 -18.38 3.70
C ILE A 42 16.33 -19.14 5.01
N GLU A 43 16.35 -18.43 6.15
CA GLU A 43 16.21 -19.05 7.45
C GLU A 43 14.72 -19.19 7.75
N VAL A 44 14.22 -20.40 7.69
CA VAL A 44 12.91 -20.75 8.26
C VAL A 44 13.12 -20.73 9.78
N ALA A 45 12.42 -19.88 10.49
CA ALA A 45 12.41 -19.94 11.95
C ALA A 45 11.61 -21.18 12.37
N ASP A 46 12.34 -22.26 12.59
CA ASP A 46 11.83 -23.53 13.06
C ASP A 46 11.99 -23.55 14.58
N ASP A 47 11.04 -23.04 15.32
CA ASP A 47 10.91 -23.26 16.77
C ASP A 47 9.68 -22.57 17.35
N ARG A 48 8.50 -23.08 17.02
CA ARG A 48 7.30 -22.91 17.88
C ARG A 48 6.25 -23.94 17.49
N GLU A 49 5.76 -24.67 18.49
CA GLU A 49 4.53 -25.47 18.37
C GLU A 49 3.43 -24.60 17.79
N ASP A 50 3.00 -24.95 16.59
CA ASP A 50 2.23 -24.10 15.72
C ASP A 50 0.75 -24.41 15.84
N ASN A 51 0.09 -23.76 16.81
CA ASN A 51 -1.37 -23.79 16.99
C ASN A 51 -2.13 -22.78 16.09
N ARG A 52 -1.48 -22.26 15.05
CA ARG A 52 -2.08 -21.26 14.15
C ARG A 52 -2.94 -21.91 13.08
N SER A 53 -4.00 -21.21 12.68
CA SER A 53 -4.88 -21.64 11.59
C SER A 53 -4.13 -21.69 10.25
N GLU A 54 -4.58 -22.54 9.30
CA GLU A 54 -3.98 -22.62 7.96
C GLU A 54 -3.97 -21.27 7.22
N ALA A 55 -4.95 -20.39 7.46
CA ALA A 55 -5.00 -19.05 6.90
C ALA A 55 -3.91 -18.12 7.46
N GLU A 56 -3.53 -18.31 8.73
CA GLU A 56 -2.41 -17.58 9.35
C GLU A 56 -1.07 -18.12 8.86
N LYS A 57 -0.97 -19.41 8.58
CA LYS A 57 0.20 -20.03 7.95
C LYS A 57 0.40 -19.56 6.51
N GLU A 58 -0.64 -19.50 5.69
CA GLU A 58 -0.57 -18.94 4.33
C GLU A 58 -0.17 -17.44 4.32
N ALA A 59 -0.61 -16.66 5.32
CA ALA A 59 -0.21 -15.25 5.45
C ALA A 59 1.25 -15.09 5.91
N GLU A 60 1.82 -16.10 6.55
CA GLU A 60 3.18 -16.09 7.05
C GLU A 60 4.18 -16.76 6.10
N GLU A 61 3.74 -17.68 5.25
CA GLU A 61 4.57 -18.23 4.16
C GLU A 61 5.12 -17.14 3.22
N ASP A 62 4.43 -15.99 3.11
CA ASP A 62 4.94 -14.80 2.40
C ASP A 62 6.03 -14.05 3.19
N TYR A 63 6.23 -14.34 4.48
CA TYR A 63 7.21 -13.68 5.33
C TYR A 63 8.36 -14.62 5.69
N GLN A 64 9.09 -15.07 4.70
CA GLN A 64 10.36 -15.76 4.92
C GLN A 64 11.41 -14.75 5.37
N LYS A 65 12.05 -15.04 6.51
CA LYS A 65 13.17 -14.23 7.00
C LYS A 65 14.33 -14.35 6.00
N GLN A 66 14.49 -13.35 5.17
CA GLN A 66 15.59 -13.31 4.19
C GLN A 66 16.84 -12.73 4.84
N VAL A 67 17.92 -13.50 4.86
CA VAL A 67 19.24 -13.00 5.22
C VAL A 67 19.97 -12.60 3.93
N VAL A 68 20.20 -11.31 3.78
CA VAL A 68 20.92 -10.76 2.62
C VAL A 68 22.40 -10.66 2.97
N ARG A 69 23.27 -11.30 2.18
CA ARG A 69 24.71 -11.17 2.37
C ARG A 69 25.15 -9.72 2.17
N GLN A 70 25.80 -9.17 3.20
CA GLN A 70 26.36 -7.84 3.18
C GLN A 70 27.57 -7.80 2.24
N ARG A 71 27.47 -6.98 1.18
CA ARG A 71 28.60 -6.62 0.30
C ARG A 71 28.67 -5.11 0.21
N LYS A 72 29.87 -4.58 0.07
CA LYS A 72 30.07 -3.14 -0.15
C LYS A 72 29.19 -2.69 -1.35
N GLY A 73 28.24 -1.82 -1.06
CA GLY A 73 27.31 -1.29 -2.05
C GLY A 73 25.90 -1.87 -2.06
N THR A 74 25.64 -2.95 -1.33
CA THR A 74 24.29 -3.53 -1.17
C THR A 74 23.42 -2.69 -0.25
N ASP A 75 22.13 -2.65 -0.53
CA ASP A 75 21.12 -2.09 0.36
C ASP A 75 20.60 -3.19 1.30
N GLU A 76 21.07 -3.19 2.54
CA GLU A 76 20.87 -4.27 3.51
C GLU A 76 19.45 -4.33 4.07
N GLU A 77 18.68 -3.26 3.97
CA GLU A 77 17.29 -3.19 4.44
C GLU A 77 16.29 -3.56 3.34
N ALA A 78 16.73 -3.61 2.07
CA ALA A 78 15.92 -4.09 0.96
C ALA A 78 15.77 -5.61 0.98
N ARG A 79 14.69 -6.13 0.41
CA ARG A 79 14.42 -7.58 0.31
C ARG A 79 13.95 -7.95 -1.09
N TRP A 80 14.10 -9.24 -1.40
CA TRP A 80 13.58 -9.82 -2.62
C TRP A 80 12.09 -10.16 -2.49
N VAL A 81 11.34 -9.92 -3.55
CA VAL A 81 9.98 -10.40 -3.72
C VAL A 81 9.77 -10.85 -5.17
N TYR A 82 9.01 -11.93 -5.36
CA TYR A 82 8.58 -12.38 -6.68
C TYR A 82 7.18 -11.86 -6.95
N LYS A 83 7.02 -10.98 -7.95
CA LYS A 83 5.73 -10.41 -8.33
C LYS A 83 5.69 -10.19 -9.86
N GLN A 84 4.54 -10.43 -10.48
CA GLN A 84 4.37 -10.26 -11.94
C GLN A 84 5.43 -11.02 -12.77
N LYS A 85 5.73 -12.27 -12.40
CA LYS A 85 6.73 -13.15 -13.05
C LYS A 85 8.17 -12.61 -13.04
N ARG A 86 8.51 -11.73 -12.10
CA ARG A 86 9.84 -11.11 -11.95
C ARG A 86 10.26 -11.05 -10.50
N TYR A 87 11.57 -11.13 -10.29
CA TYR A 87 12.17 -10.83 -8.98
C TYR A 87 12.45 -9.34 -8.87
N HIS A 88 12.00 -8.74 -7.78
CA HIS A 88 12.26 -7.35 -7.40
C HIS A 88 13.06 -7.32 -6.12
N TYR A 89 14.11 -6.49 -6.07
CA TYR A 89 14.87 -6.22 -4.85
C TYR A 89 14.67 -4.78 -4.45
N GLY A 90 14.09 -4.55 -3.28
CA GLY A 90 13.80 -3.19 -2.84
C GLY A 90 12.78 -3.13 -1.72
N TYR A 91 11.84 -2.23 -1.89
CA TYR A 91 10.83 -1.83 -0.91
C TYR A 91 9.43 -1.86 -1.51
N LYS A 92 8.44 -1.77 -0.64
CA LYS A 92 7.05 -1.46 -1.00
C LYS A 92 6.66 -0.11 -0.43
N LYS A 93 5.93 0.66 -1.23
CA LYS A 93 5.24 1.87 -0.85
C LYS A 93 3.76 1.56 -0.72
N HIS A 94 3.26 1.47 0.52
CA HIS A 94 1.84 1.33 0.83
C HIS A 94 1.23 2.72 0.92
N CYS A 95 0.16 2.96 0.20
CA CYS A 95 -0.49 4.27 0.14
C CYS A 95 -1.97 4.19 0.53
N LEU A 96 -2.40 5.21 1.26
CA LEU A 96 -3.78 5.58 1.43
C LEU A 96 -4.05 6.82 0.58
N THR A 97 -5.03 6.77 -0.32
CA THR A 97 -5.46 7.93 -1.10
C THR A 97 -6.96 8.18 -0.89
N ASN A 98 -7.43 9.40 -1.16
CA ASN A 98 -8.86 9.62 -1.34
C ASN A 98 -9.31 9.15 -2.74
N VAL A 99 -10.61 9.19 -3.02
CA VAL A 99 -11.19 8.79 -4.32
C VAL A 99 -10.72 9.68 -5.49
N GLN A 100 -10.22 10.87 -5.22
CA GLN A 100 -9.62 11.77 -6.23
C GLN A 100 -8.15 11.42 -6.53
N GLY A 101 -7.57 10.45 -5.81
CA GLY A 101 -6.19 9.99 -5.96
C GLY A 101 -5.16 10.79 -5.18
N ILE A 102 -5.57 11.74 -4.32
CA ILE A 102 -4.66 12.50 -3.45
C ILE A 102 -4.14 11.61 -2.35
N VAL A 103 -2.82 11.48 -2.25
CA VAL A 103 -2.14 10.64 -1.25
C VAL A 103 -2.32 11.24 0.14
N GLN A 104 -2.94 10.49 1.05
CA GLN A 104 -3.20 10.88 2.43
C GLN A 104 -2.11 10.39 3.38
N LYS A 105 -1.66 9.15 3.20
CA LYS A 105 -0.64 8.52 4.04
C LYS A 105 0.22 7.56 3.23
N VAL A 106 1.47 7.43 3.64
CA VAL A 106 2.45 6.50 3.06
C VAL A 106 3.13 5.72 4.17
N ILE A 107 3.27 4.42 3.99
CA ILE A 107 4.16 3.56 4.77
C ILE A 107 5.13 2.91 3.78
N THR A 108 6.39 2.80 4.16
CA THR A 108 7.41 2.10 3.37
C THR A 108 7.91 0.91 4.16
N THR A 109 7.94 -0.25 3.53
CA THR A 109 8.44 -1.51 4.11
C THR A 109 9.43 -2.18 3.18
N ALA A 110 10.14 -3.20 3.65
CA ALA A 110 10.87 -4.10 2.76
C ALA A 110 9.91 -4.79 1.77
N ALA A 111 10.39 -5.13 0.56
CA ALA A 111 9.52 -5.60 -0.51
C ALA A 111 8.80 -6.92 -0.21
N ASN A 112 9.36 -7.77 0.65
CA ASN A 112 8.78 -9.05 1.04
C ASN A 112 7.68 -8.94 2.13
N ARG A 113 7.45 -7.74 2.69
CA ARG A 113 6.41 -7.54 3.70
C ARG A 113 5.01 -7.72 3.08
N SER A 114 4.13 -8.43 3.78
CA SER A 114 2.75 -8.66 3.32
C SER A 114 1.96 -7.35 3.26
N ASP A 115 1.23 -7.14 2.15
CA ASP A 115 0.38 -5.97 1.98
C ASP A 115 -0.77 -5.96 3.00
N THR A 116 -1.30 -7.14 3.35
CA THR A 116 -2.40 -7.33 4.31
C THR A 116 -2.05 -6.77 5.69
N LYS A 117 -0.81 -6.96 6.16
CA LYS A 117 -0.36 -6.51 7.49
C LYS A 117 -0.19 -4.98 7.59
N GLU A 118 -0.08 -4.29 6.47
CA GLU A 118 0.07 -2.83 6.44
C GLU A 118 -1.27 -2.09 6.26
N PHE A 119 -2.39 -2.81 6.14
CA PHE A 119 -3.71 -2.22 5.99
C PHE A 119 -4.12 -1.39 7.22
N ILE A 120 -4.14 -2.01 8.40
CA ILE A 120 -4.49 -1.36 9.66
C ILE A 120 -3.52 -0.21 9.98
N PRO A 121 -2.18 -0.37 9.93
CA PRO A 121 -1.23 0.72 10.12
C PRO A 121 -1.45 1.92 9.18
N LEU A 122 -1.89 1.68 7.94
CA LEU A 122 -2.22 2.76 7.01
C LEU A 122 -3.44 3.57 7.47
N LEU A 123 -4.47 2.91 7.99
CA LEU A 123 -5.69 3.57 8.47
C LEU A 123 -5.47 4.27 9.81
N GLN A 124 -4.63 3.68 10.68
CA GLN A 124 -4.30 4.28 11.98
C GLN A 124 -3.64 5.65 11.81
N GLY A 125 -4.15 6.64 12.52
CA GLY A 125 -3.63 8.02 12.45
C GLY A 125 -3.91 8.77 11.15
N ALA A 126 -4.67 8.17 10.22
CA ALA A 126 -5.30 8.91 9.14
C ALA A 126 -6.66 9.43 9.64
N ASN A 127 -6.92 10.71 9.43
CA ASN A 127 -8.20 11.34 9.81
C ASN A 127 -9.30 10.88 8.83
N ILE A 128 -9.79 9.65 8.99
CA ILE A 128 -10.87 9.08 8.18
C ILE A 128 -12.17 9.24 8.95
N PRO A 129 -13.15 10.00 8.43
CA PRO A 129 -14.45 10.16 9.07
C PRO A 129 -15.18 8.80 9.19
N GLN A 130 -15.97 8.62 10.25
CA GLN A 130 -16.86 7.48 10.38
C GLN A 130 -17.82 7.40 9.19
N GLY A 131 -18.19 6.19 8.79
CA GLY A 131 -19.02 5.95 7.62
C GLY A 131 -18.29 5.99 6.28
N THR A 132 -16.99 6.37 6.27
CA THR A 132 -16.19 6.39 5.04
C THR A 132 -15.93 4.98 4.51
N ALA A 133 -16.11 4.77 3.20
CA ALA A 133 -15.77 3.52 2.55
C ALA A 133 -14.25 3.34 2.41
N VAL A 134 -13.72 2.19 2.81
CA VAL A 134 -12.30 1.82 2.63
C VAL A 134 -12.21 0.75 1.55
N LEU A 135 -11.72 1.15 0.39
CA LEU A 135 -11.64 0.31 -0.79
C LEU A 135 -10.24 -0.30 -0.93
N ALA A 136 -10.16 -1.61 -1.04
CA ALA A 136 -8.89 -2.32 -1.20
C ALA A 136 -9.03 -3.57 -2.08
N ASP A 137 -7.89 -4.06 -2.59
CA ASP A 137 -7.84 -5.30 -3.38
C ASP A 137 -8.16 -6.53 -2.51
N LYS A 138 -8.50 -7.62 -3.19
CA LYS A 138 -8.67 -8.95 -2.61
C LYS A 138 -7.47 -9.45 -1.81
N GLY A 139 -6.26 -8.92 -2.08
CA GLY A 139 -5.05 -9.19 -1.29
C GLY A 139 -5.12 -8.71 0.15
N TYR A 140 -6.02 -7.77 0.47
CA TYR A 140 -6.26 -7.26 1.82
C TYR A 140 -7.39 -7.98 2.55
N ALA A 141 -8.04 -8.97 1.90
CA ALA A 141 -9.19 -9.68 2.44
C ALA A 141 -8.76 -10.68 3.52
N CYS A 142 -8.83 -10.26 4.77
CA CYS A 142 -8.69 -11.12 5.96
C CYS A 142 -9.71 -10.70 7.03
N GLY A 143 -9.97 -11.59 7.98
CA GLY A 143 -10.92 -11.35 9.07
C GLY A 143 -10.53 -10.14 9.93
N GLU A 144 -9.25 -10.00 10.26
CA GLU A 144 -8.71 -8.92 11.07
C GLU A 144 -8.98 -7.54 10.45
N ASN A 145 -8.70 -7.37 9.16
CA ASN A 145 -8.91 -6.10 8.46
C ASN A 145 -10.41 -5.73 8.40
N ARG A 146 -11.29 -6.72 8.17
CA ARG A 146 -12.75 -6.49 8.16
C ARG A 146 -13.28 -6.15 9.56
N SER A 147 -12.82 -6.87 10.59
CA SER A 147 -13.16 -6.57 11.98
C SER A 147 -12.71 -5.17 12.39
N TYR A 148 -11.50 -4.76 11.97
CA TYR A 148 -11.02 -3.40 12.21
C TYR A 148 -11.94 -2.34 11.60
N LEU A 149 -12.38 -2.52 10.34
CA LEU A 149 -13.30 -1.60 9.69
C LEU A 149 -14.63 -1.50 10.45
N GLN A 150 -15.19 -2.63 10.85
CA GLN A 150 -16.44 -2.69 11.61
C GLN A 150 -16.32 -1.97 12.96
N THR A 151 -15.26 -2.26 13.73
CA THR A 151 -15.02 -1.65 15.06
C THR A 151 -14.84 -0.13 14.98
N HIS A 152 -14.29 0.37 13.87
CA HIS A 152 -14.07 1.81 13.67
C HIS A 152 -15.20 2.49 12.89
N HIS A 153 -16.33 1.81 12.68
CA HIS A 153 -17.50 2.31 11.95
C HIS A 153 -17.13 2.78 10.52
N LEU A 154 -16.22 2.07 9.85
CA LEU A 154 -15.86 2.29 8.46
C LEU A 154 -16.59 1.29 7.56
N GLN A 155 -16.93 1.69 6.34
CA GLN A 155 -17.59 0.80 5.40
C GLN A 155 -16.56 -0.12 4.75
N ASP A 156 -16.83 -1.42 4.80
CA ASP A 156 -15.98 -2.44 4.18
C ASP A 156 -16.13 -2.41 2.65
N GLY A 157 -15.11 -1.90 1.99
CA GLY A 157 -14.92 -1.90 0.54
C GLY A 157 -13.80 -2.84 0.08
N ILE A 158 -13.34 -3.78 0.91
CA ILE A 158 -12.34 -4.78 0.50
C ILE A 158 -12.98 -5.78 -0.46
N MET A 159 -12.36 -5.99 -1.61
CA MET A 159 -12.83 -6.99 -2.59
C MET A 159 -12.80 -8.40 -1.99
N HIS A 160 -13.76 -9.24 -2.40
CA HIS A 160 -13.79 -10.63 -2.00
C HIS A 160 -12.76 -11.47 -2.75
N LYS A 161 -12.10 -12.38 -2.02
CA LYS A 161 -11.17 -13.38 -2.57
C LYS A 161 -11.85 -14.74 -2.57
N ALA A 162 -11.75 -15.47 -3.68
CA ALA A 162 -12.17 -16.87 -3.70
C ALA A 162 -11.31 -17.67 -2.73
N GLN A 163 -11.93 -18.56 -1.97
CA GLN A 163 -11.26 -19.47 -1.04
C GLN A 163 -11.08 -20.85 -1.67
N ARG A 164 -10.19 -21.67 -1.11
CA ARG A 164 -10.07 -23.07 -1.50
C ARG A 164 -11.43 -23.74 -1.32
N ASN A 165 -11.92 -24.39 -2.36
CA ASN A 165 -13.24 -25.05 -2.41
C ASN A 165 -14.48 -24.15 -2.32
N ARG A 166 -14.33 -22.80 -2.38
CA ARG A 166 -15.46 -21.86 -2.45
C ARG A 166 -15.21 -20.80 -3.53
N ALA A 167 -15.94 -20.92 -4.64
CA ALA A 167 -16.00 -19.86 -5.66
C ALA A 167 -16.74 -18.62 -5.10
N LEU A 168 -16.51 -17.47 -5.71
CA LEU A 168 -17.26 -16.25 -5.39
C LEU A 168 -18.72 -16.41 -5.82
N THR A 169 -19.65 -15.95 -4.97
CA THR A 169 -21.07 -15.81 -5.32
C THR A 169 -21.26 -14.71 -6.38
N GLU A 170 -22.41 -14.68 -7.03
CA GLU A 170 -22.71 -13.63 -8.01
C GLU A 170 -22.76 -12.24 -7.36
N GLU A 171 -23.25 -12.13 -6.14
CA GLU A 171 -23.24 -10.88 -5.36
C GLU A 171 -21.82 -10.41 -5.07
N GLU A 172 -20.93 -11.32 -4.64
CA GLU A 172 -19.50 -11.02 -4.39
C GLU A 172 -18.79 -10.58 -5.69
N LYS A 173 -19.10 -11.21 -6.82
CA LYS A 173 -18.56 -10.81 -8.14
C LYS A 173 -19.07 -9.44 -8.56
N GLN A 174 -20.37 -9.16 -8.40
CA GLN A 174 -20.95 -7.84 -8.71
C GLN A 174 -20.35 -6.74 -7.84
N ARG A 175 -20.20 -7.00 -6.53
CA ARG A 175 -19.53 -6.08 -5.61
C ARG A 175 -18.09 -5.80 -6.05
N ASN A 176 -17.31 -6.82 -6.37
CA ASN A 176 -15.94 -6.67 -6.86
C ASN A 176 -15.91 -5.86 -8.16
N LYS A 177 -16.85 -6.09 -9.07
CA LYS A 177 -17.00 -5.35 -10.33
C LYS A 177 -17.30 -3.86 -10.08
N ALA A 178 -18.10 -3.52 -9.08
CA ALA A 178 -18.40 -2.14 -8.71
C ALA A 178 -17.19 -1.43 -8.08
N ILE A 179 -16.38 -2.13 -7.28
CA ILE A 179 -15.20 -1.57 -6.60
C ILE A 179 -14.04 -1.34 -7.56
N SER A 180 -13.83 -2.22 -8.53
CA SER A 180 -12.66 -2.23 -9.42
C SER A 180 -12.42 -0.91 -10.17
N PRO A 181 -13.43 -0.25 -10.78
CA PRO A 181 -13.23 1.03 -11.46
C PRO A 181 -12.76 2.15 -10.53
N ILE A 182 -13.28 2.18 -9.30
CA ILE A 182 -12.92 3.19 -8.31
C ILE A 182 -11.45 2.98 -7.90
N ARG A 183 -11.04 1.73 -7.67
CA ARG A 183 -9.65 1.37 -7.35
C ARG A 183 -8.65 1.75 -8.45
N SER A 184 -9.06 1.81 -9.70
CA SER A 184 -8.18 2.25 -10.79
C SER A 184 -7.57 3.64 -10.55
N THR A 185 -8.18 4.44 -9.67
CA THR A 185 -7.66 5.77 -9.30
C THR A 185 -6.32 5.68 -8.56
N ILE A 186 -6.16 4.76 -7.60
CA ILE A 186 -4.88 4.60 -6.91
C ILE A 186 -3.80 4.01 -7.83
N GLU A 187 -4.19 3.14 -8.77
CA GLU A 187 -3.29 2.61 -9.78
C GLU A 187 -2.79 3.74 -10.71
N ARG A 188 -3.68 4.65 -11.12
CA ARG A 188 -3.31 5.87 -11.88
C ARG A 188 -2.40 6.79 -11.07
N THR A 189 -2.63 6.91 -9.75
CA THR A 189 -1.74 7.66 -8.85
C THR A 189 -0.34 7.09 -8.88
N PHE A 190 -0.19 5.76 -8.71
CA PHE A 190 1.12 5.12 -8.81
C PHE A 190 1.75 5.25 -10.20
N GLY A 191 0.97 5.10 -11.25
CA GLY A 191 1.43 5.30 -12.63
C GLY A 191 1.97 6.71 -12.86
N SER A 192 1.27 7.71 -12.37
CA SER A 192 1.69 9.12 -12.46
C SER A 192 2.94 9.41 -11.65
N ILE A 193 3.02 8.90 -10.41
CA ILE A 193 4.22 9.05 -9.56
C ILE A 193 5.44 8.39 -10.22
N ARG A 194 5.27 7.22 -10.84
CA ARG A 194 6.35 6.56 -11.59
C ARG A 194 6.78 7.37 -12.81
N ARG A 195 5.82 7.86 -13.58
CA ARG A 195 6.07 8.58 -14.83
C ARG A 195 6.72 9.94 -14.61
N TRP A 196 6.23 10.72 -13.64
CA TRP A 196 6.62 12.12 -13.47
C TRP A 196 7.71 12.33 -12.41
N PHE A 197 7.77 11.45 -11.41
CA PHE A 197 8.67 11.59 -10.26
C PHE A 197 9.64 10.42 -10.09
N HIS A 198 9.66 9.47 -11.05
CA HIS A 198 10.48 8.24 -10.99
C HIS A 198 10.24 7.38 -9.73
N GLY A 199 9.04 7.44 -9.17
CA GLY A 199 8.68 6.87 -7.88
C GLY A 199 8.60 5.33 -7.81
N GLY A 200 9.08 4.62 -8.81
CA GLY A 200 9.24 3.16 -8.79
C GLY A 200 10.68 2.71 -8.52
N ARG A 201 11.62 3.65 -8.25
CA ARG A 201 13.03 3.35 -8.06
C ARG A 201 13.62 4.15 -6.91
N CYS A 202 14.35 3.48 -6.01
CA CYS A 202 15.09 4.15 -4.94
C CYS A 202 16.26 4.96 -5.51
N ARG A 203 16.45 6.15 -4.96
CA ARG A 203 17.64 7.00 -5.21
C ARG A 203 18.68 6.83 -4.12
N TYR A 204 18.25 6.34 -2.96
CA TYR A 204 19.06 6.23 -1.74
C TYR A 204 19.04 4.79 -1.23
N ARG A 205 19.95 4.48 -0.32
CA ARG A 205 19.99 3.22 0.43
C ARG A 205 19.28 3.38 1.77
N GLY A 206 18.63 2.32 2.21
CA GLY A 206 18.01 2.21 3.51
C GLY A 206 16.55 2.68 3.54
N LEU A 207 15.80 2.06 4.45
CA LEU A 207 14.37 2.22 4.59
C LEU A 207 13.96 3.67 4.89
N ALA A 208 14.65 4.31 5.83
CA ALA A 208 14.33 5.68 6.26
C ALA A 208 14.44 6.71 5.13
N LYS A 209 15.51 6.61 4.31
CA LYS A 209 15.73 7.52 3.19
C LYS A 209 14.74 7.24 2.05
N THR A 210 14.44 5.96 1.79
CA THR A 210 13.43 5.55 0.81
C THR A 210 12.04 6.01 1.24
N HIS A 211 11.72 5.93 2.53
CA HIS A 211 10.46 6.46 3.07
C HIS A 211 10.36 7.98 2.88
N THR A 212 11.42 8.70 3.17
CA THR A 212 11.51 10.15 2.91
C THR A 212 11.27 10.47 1.42
N GLN A 213 11.91 9.75 0.52
CA GLN A 213 11.71 9.88 -0.93
C GLN A 213 10.24 9.65 -1.29
N ASN A 214 9.63 8.57 -0.82
CA ASN A 214 8.24 8.23 -1.10
C ASN A 214 7.25 9.30 -0.64
N ILE A 215 7.51 9.94 0.51
CA ILE A 215 6.70 11.07 1.01
C ILE A 215 6.86 12.30 0.12
N LEU A 216 8.09 12.69 -0.23
CA LEU A 216 8.35 13.86 -1.08
C LEU A 216 7.73 13.69 -2.47
N GLU A 217 7.83 12.50 -3.06
CA GLU A 217 7.16 12.17 -4.34
C GLU A 217 5.64 12.28 -4.22
N SER A 218 5.07 11.86 -3.09
CA SER A 218 3.63 11.95 -2.84
C SER A 218 3.16 13.40 -2.67
N ILE A 219 3.94 14.24 -1.98
CA ILE A 219 3.67 15.68 -1.87
C ILE A 219 3.76 16.36 -3.23
N ALA A 220 4.80 16.07 -4.01
CA ALA A 220 4.99 16.61 -5.35
C ALA A 220 3.82 16.20 -6.29
N PHE A 221 3.39 14.94 -6.21
CA PHE A 221 2.23 14.45 -6.94
C PHE A 221 0.94 15.16 -6.51
N ASN A 222 0.70 15.31 -5.20
CA ASN A 222 -0.47 16.02 -4.69
C ASN A 222 -0.49 17.47 -5.17
N LEU A 223 0.66 18.17 -5.12
CA LEU A 223 0.81 19.54 -5.67
C LEU A 223 0.47 19.59 -7.15
N TYR A 224 1.02 18.67 -7.94
CA TYR A 224 0.76 18.61 -9.38
C TYR A 224 -0.72 18.34 -9.71
N ARG A 225 -1.38 17.50 -8.90
CA ARG A 225 -2.77 17.08 -9.14
C ARG A 225 -3.81 18.12 -8.70
N THR A 226 -3.51 18.86 -7.65
CA THR A 226 -4.42 19.78 -6.95
C THR A 226 -5.06 20.84 -7.89
N PRO A 227 -4.32 21.58 -8.76
CA PRO A 227 -4.92 22.59 -9.62
C PRO A 227 -6.04 22.05 -10.51
N GLY A 228 -5.84 20.88 -11.11
CA GLY A 228 -6.85 20.25 -11.95
C GLY A 228 -8.12 19.85 -11.19
N ILE A 229 -7.99 19.47 -9.90
CA ILE A 229 -9.15 19.15 -9.05
C ILE A 229 -9.91 20.42 -8.70
N ILE A 230 -9.21 21.51 -8.31
CA ILE A 230 -9.84 22.79 -7.97
C ILE A 230 -10.60 23.35 -9.18
N MET A 231 -9.97 23.37 -10.35
CA MET A 231 -10.61 23.87 -11.57
C MET A 231 -11.86 23.06 -11.94
N SER A 232 -11.81 21.74 -11.84
CA SER A 232 -12.99 20.90 -12.13
C SER A 232 -14.14 21.09 -11.15
N SER A 233 -13.84 21.41 -9.88
CA SER A 233 -14.85 21.67 -8.85
C SER A 233 -15.47 23.09 -8.95
N SER A 234 -14.82 24.01 -9.66
CA SER A 234 -15.32 25.40 -9.85
C SER A 234 -16.22 25.54 -11.08
N LEU A 235 -16.28 24.52 -11.95
CA LEU A 235 -17.03 24.51 -13.19
C LEU A 235 -18.33 23.70 -13.13
N GLY A 236 -18.62 23.08 -12.00
CA GLY A 236 -19.83 22.30 -11.72
C GLY A 236 -20.60 22.85 -10.52
#